data_d00422d421829339c7083d3fe5807292
#
_entry.id   d00422d421829339c7083d3fe5807292
#
_cell.length_a   1.000
_cell.length_b   1.000
_cell.length_c   1.000
_cell.angle_alpha   90.00
_cell.angle_beta   90.00
_cell.angle_gamma   90.00
#
_symmetry.space_group_name_H-M   'P 1'
#
loop_
_entity.id
_entity.type
_entity.pdbx_description
1 polymer ?
#
loop_
_entity_poly.entity_id
_entity_poly.type
_entity_poly.pdbx_seq_one_letter_code
_entity_poly.pdbx_strand_id
1 'polypeptide(L)'
;MADKSMPFNASSSSAKNEPSLPEALSRRHLISGVAGILAGAGLAQAQQPSPQLSQAPTPQAPKPGMPADVRGTLPQAKIGNLALSRMIFGGNLIGGWAHSRDLSYVGKLALAYNTNEKVFATLALAEKCGVNTLLTSPMIIPVIKEYWGKAGGKIQFISDCGGRVLLDAVQLSIDSGATGCYVHGMSADSLVEKGEFDQIAKALDLIRKNKMPAGIGAHRLETIKACVAKGLAPDFWMKTFHKTSYWSSQMQPQNDNIWCENPDETKAFMKDLKEPWIAFKTMAAGAIPPMDAFKYAFENGADFICVGMFDWQVVDNVNTAITALEGVAQRERPWRA
;
A
#
# COMPACT_ATOMS: atom_id res chain seq x y z
N MET A 1 5.02 -47.78 -37.41
CA MET A 1 5.85 -47.48 -38.57
C MET A 1 6.39 -46.08 -38.44
N ALA A 2 7.61 -46.00 -38.24
CA ALA A 2 8.88 -45.31 -38.51
C ALA A 2 9.07 -44.07 -37.60
N ASP A 3 9.73 -44.18 -36.56
CA ASP A 3 11.13 -43.93 -36.16
C ASP A 3 11.97 -43.09 -37.16
N LYS A 4 12.41 -41.93 -36.71
CA LYS A 4 13.62 -41.24 -37.19
C LYS A 4 14.23 -40.36 -36.08
N SER A 5 15.15 -40.98 -35.34
CA SER A 5 16.26 -40.40 -34.64
C SER A 5 17.20 -39.65 -35.59
N MET A 6 17.69 -38.50 -35.18
CA MET A 6 18.87 -37.85 -35.76
C MET A 6 19.89 -37.47 -34.69
N PRO A 7 21.19 -37.52 -34.96
CA PRO A 7 22.22 -37.64 -33.95
C PRO A 7 22.88 -36.30 -33.57
N PHE A 8 23.39 -36.30 -32.38
CA PHE A 8 24.35 -35.33 -31.82
C PHE A 8 25.66 -35.34 -32.63
N ASN A 9 26.13 -34.17 -33.00
CA ASN A 9 27.50 -34.00 -33.49
C ASN A 9 28.24 -33.01 -32.59
N ALA A 10 29.30 -33.52 -31.96
CA ALA A 10 30.26 -32.76 -31.17
C ALA A 10 31.44 -32.40 -32.04
N SER A 11 31.85 -31.12 -32.03
CA SER A 11 33.20 -30.72 -32.43
C SER A 11 33.60 -29.45 -31.68
N SER A 12 34.46 -29.57 -30.74
CA SER A 12 35.88 -29.15 -30.63
C SER A 12 36.15 -27.65 -30.49
N SER A 13 36.56 -27.30 -29.26
CA SER A 13 37.71 -26.47 -28.86
C SER A 13 38.03 -25.16 -29.58
N SER A 14 37.92 -24.06 -28.84
CA SER A 14 39.04 -23.09 -28.82
C SER A 14 39.05 -22.31 -27.51
N ALA A 15 40.15 -22.45 -26.79
CA ALA A 15 40.51 -21.67 -25.62
C ALA A 15 40.74 -20.21 -26.02
N LYS A 16 40.12 -19.25 -25.32
CA LYS A 16 40.56 -17.85 -25.30
C LYS A 16 40.48 -17.29 -23.89
N ASN A 17 41.66 -17.08 -23.36
CA ASN A 17 42.14 -16.12 -22.38
C ASN A 17 41.05 -15.37 -21.53
N GLU A 18 41.00 -15.71 -20.27
CA GLU A 18 40.43 -14.85 -19.21
C GLU A 18 41.41 -13.74 -18.86
N PRO A 19 40.99 -12.50 -18.69
CA PRO A 19 41.76 -11.48 -17.99
C PRO A 19 41.58 -11.60 -16.49
N SER A 20 42.69 -11.69 -15.78
CA SER A 20 42.81 -11.68 -14.31
C SER A 20 42.18 -10.43 -13.69
N LEU A 21 41.34 -10.64 -12.64
CA LEU A 21 40.81 -9.60 -11.75
C LEU A 21 41.95 -9.01 -10.89
N PRO A 22 41.97 -7.68 -10.67
CA PRO A 22 42.90 -7.08 -9.72
C PRO A 22 42.38 -7.26 -8.27
N GLU A 23 43.37 -7.47 -7.39
CA GLU A 23 43.25 -7.70 -5.96
C GLU A 23 42.40 -6.67 -5.20
N ALA A 24 41.75 -7.17 -4.15
CA ALA A 24 40.94 -6.44 -3.20
C ALA A 24 41.69 -5.30 -2.49
N LEU A 25 41.24 -4.07 -2.65
CA LEU A 25 41.67 -2.93 -1.86
C LEU A 25 40.96 -2.96 -0.50
N SER A 26 41.76 -3.14 0.54
CA SER A 26 41.42 -3.12 1.96
C SER A 26 40.81 -1.78 2.39
N ARG A 27 39.69 -1.85 3.12
CA ARG A 27 38.98 -0.71 3.73
C ARG A 27 39.67 -0.12 4.98
N ARG A 28 40.94 0.25 4.87
CA ARG A 28 41.62 0.97 5.96
C ARG A 28 42.64 1.91 5.32
N HIS A 29 42.25 3.14 4.98
CA HIS A 29 43.13 4.32 4.87
C HIS A 29 42.37 5.45 4.14
N LEU A 30 41.53 6.18 4.84
CA LEU A 30 41.07 7.49 4.40
C LEU A 30 40.52 8.31 5.61
N ILE A 31 41.41 8.52 6.59
CA ILE A 31 41.25 9.62 7.55
C ILE A 31 42.67 10.12 7.84
N SER A 32 43.07 11.17 7.16
CA SER A 32 44.11 12.10 7.63
C SER A 32 44.33 13.20 6.59
N GLY A 33 44.07 14.43 6.99
CA GLY A 33 44.77 15.60 6.47
C GLY A 33 44.01 16.47 5.48
N VAL A 34 43.39 17.53 5.94
CA VAL A 34 43.75 18.90 5.52
C VAL A 34 43.29 19.89 6.61
N ALA A 35 44.23 20.33 7.42
CA ALA A 35 44.14 21.61 8.13
C ALA A 35 44.90 22.62 7.28
N GLY A 36 44.24 23.67 6.83
CA GLY A 36 44.84 24.75 6.05
C GLY A 36 44.13 26.06 6.29
N ILE A 37 44.80 26.88 7.01
CA ILE A 37 44.57 28.27 7.41
C ILE A 37 44.16 29.15 6.22
N LEU A 38 43.13 30.01 6.39
CA LEU A 38 43.06 31.33 5.77
C LEU A 38 42.36 32.31 6.70
N ALA A 39 43.15 33.29 7.12
CA ALA A 39 42.72 34.45 7.88
C ALA A 39 42.21 35.56 6.95
N GLY A 40 41.19 36.27 7.39
CA GLY A 40 41.03 37.70 7.14
C GLY A 40 40.17 38.14 5.95
N ALA A 41 38.96 38.61 6.26
CA ALA A 41 38.45 39.93 5.86
C ALA A 41 37.03 40.09 6.44
N GLY A 42 36.84 41.01 7.35
CA GLY A 42 35.54 41.37 7.92
C GLY A 42 34.69 42.14 6.91
N LEU A 43 33.46 41.65 6.71
CA LEU A 43 32.35 42.43 6.20
C LEU A 43 31.18 42.19 7.17
N ALA A 44 30.75 43.26 7.80
CA ALA A 44 29.56 43.28 8.66
C ALA A 44 28.34 43.05 7.79
N GLN A 45 27.76 41.82 7.85
CA GLN A 45 26.46 41.51 7.31
C GLN A 45 25.42 41.66 8.43
N ALA A 46 24.43 42.50 8.19
CA ALA A 46 23.26 42.65 9.03
C ALA A 46 22.58 41.28 9.22
N GLN A 47 22.47 40.86 10.48
CA GLN A 47 21.72 39.66 10.86
C GLN A 47 20.24 39.89 10.56
N GLN A 48 19.73 39.22 9.51
CA GLN A 48 18.30 39.00 9.38
C GLN A 48 17.84 38.03 10.47
N PRO A 49 16.67 38.27 11.09
CA PRO A 49 16.17 37.35 12.11
C PRO A 49 15.90 35.96 11.45
N SER A 50 16.48 34.94 12.00
CA SER A 50 16.28 33.55 11.61
C SER A 50 14.78 33.24 11.62
N PRO A 51 14.23 32.57 10.60
CA PRO A 51 12.85 32.07 10.66
C PRO A 51 12.74 31.16 11.89
N GLN A 52 11.79 31.44 12.77
CA GLN A 52 11.43 30.53 13.83
C GLN A 52 10.97 29.23 13.22
N LEU A 53 11.81 28.20 13.32
CA LEU A 53 11.42 26.83 13.03
C LEU A 53 10.23 26.50 13.94
N SER A 54 9.04 26.35 13.34
CA SER A 54 7.87 25.81 13.99
C SER A 54 8.30 24.50 14.66
N GLN A 55 8.19 24.43 15.97
CA GLN A 55 8.48 23.22 16.72
C GLN A 55 7.60 22.09 16.18
N ALA A 56 8.22 20.98 15.75
CA ALA A 56 7.50 19.78 15.39
C ALA A 56 6.56 19.40 16.55
N PRO A 57 5.31 18.99 16.28
CA PRO A 57 4.38 18.60 17.32
C PRO A 57 5.01 17.49 18.17
N THR A 58 4.99 17.69 19.49
CA THR A 58 5.51 16.73 20.46
C THR A 58 4.81 15.39 20.27
N PRO A 59 5.52 14.26 20.10
CA PRO A 59 4.90 12.96 19.94
C PRO A 59 3.92 12.68 21.09
N GLN A 60 2.68 12.33 20.78
CA GLN A 60 1.73 11.92 21.79
C GLN A 60 2.17 10.59 22.40
N ALA A 61 2.14 10.49 23.72
CA ALA A 61 2.47 9.25 24.41
C ALA A 61 1.62 8.07 23.93
N PRO A 62 2.19 6.85 23.84
CA PRO A 62 1.44 5.65 23.47
C PRO A 62 0.24 5.43 24.40
N LYS A 63 -0.89 4.95 23.86
CA LYS A 63 -2.04 4.60 24.68
C LYS A 63 -1.73 3.39 25.57
N PRO A 64 -2.35 3.30 26.77
CA PRO A 64 -2.19 2.11 27.62
C PRO A 64 -2.51 0.82 26.86
N GLY A 65 -1.63 -0.20 26.99
CA GLY A 65 -1.79 -1.50 26.33
C GLY A 65 -1.19 -1.62 24.92
N MET A 66 -0.61 -0.52 24.37
CA MET A 66 0.17 -0.60 23.14
C MET A 66 1.54 -1.24 23.39
N PRO A 67 2.15 -1.91 22.38
CA PRO A 67 3.53 -2.35 22.49
C PRO A 67 4.48 -1.21 22.84
N ALA A 68 5.47 -1.46 23.69
CA ALA A 68 6.41 -0.45 24.18
C ALA A 68 7.17 0.29 23.05
N ASP A 69 7.35 -0.39 21.90
CA ASP A 69 8.07 0.15 20.75
C ASP A 69 7.21 1.06 19.84
N VAL A 70 5.91 1.19 20.10
CA VAL A 70 5.05 2.11 19.34
C VAL A 70 5.23 3.53 19.87
N ARG A 71 5.65 4.44 18.97
CA ARG A 71 6.11 5.79 19.33
C ARG A 71 5.02 6.84 19.46
N GLY A 72 3.77 6.50 19.26
CA GLY A 72 2.66 7.45 19.30
C GLY A 72 1.31 6.76 19.12
N THR A 73 0.32 7.53 18.70
CA THR A 73 -1.02 7.03 18.38
C THR A 73 -1.29 7.18 16.89
N LEU A 74 -1.62 6.07 16.22
CA LEU A 74 -2.02 6.10 14.83
C LEU A 74 -3.34 6.89 14.69
N PRO A 75 -3.36 8.01 13.94
CA PRO A 75 -4.56 8.81 13.77
C PRO A 75 -5.69 8.03 13.09
N GLN A 76 -6.92 8.39 13.43
CA GLN A 76 -8.13 7.85 12.82
C GLN A 76 -8.90 8.92 12.06
N ALA A 77 -9.72 8.50 11.11
CA ALA A 77 -10.64 9.34 10.37
C ALA A 77 -11.90 8.54 9.99
N LYS A 78 -12.92 9.19 9.40
CA LYS A 78 -14.20 8.54 9.14
C LYS A 78 -14.47 8.41 7.65
N ILE A 79 -15.00 7.25 7.26
CA ILE A 79 -15.70 7.04 5.98
C ILE A 79 -17.15 6.69 6.34
N GLY A 80 -18.07 7.61 6.07
CA GLY A 80 -19.44 7.45 6.54
C GLY A 80 -19.50 7.33 8.07
N ASN A 81 -20.06 6.22 8.56
CA ASN A 81 -20.17 5.90 9.98
C ASN A 81 -18.97 5.15 10.56
N LEU A 82 -18.01 4.73 9.74
CA LEU A 82 -16.84 3.95 10.18
C LEU A 82 -15.69 4.85 10.57
N ALA A 83 -15.16 4.67 11.78
CA ALA A 83 -13.88 5.24 12.20
C ALA A 83 -12.75 4.25 11.86
N LEU A 84 -11.87 4.64 10.96
CA LEU A 84 -10.78 3.83 10.45
C LEU A 84 -9.43 4.44 10.85
N SER A 85 -8.46 3.60 11.20
CA SER A 85 -7.08 4.05 11.28
C SER A 85 -6.58 4.51 9.91
N ARG A 86 -5.78 5.59 9.85
CA ARG A 86 -5.28 6.09 8.56
C ARG A 86 -4.36 5.12 7.82
N MET A 87 -3.84 4.10 8.51
CA MET A 87 -3.25 2.92 7.92
C MET A 87 -4.19 1.73 8.13
N ILE A 88 -4.60 1.10 7.03
CA ILE A 88 -5.48 -0.07 6.96
C ILE A 88 -4.62 -1.30 6.70
N PHE A 89 -4.89 -2.40 7.36
CA PHE A 89 -4.19 -3.67 7.10
C PHE A 89 -4.67 -4.29 5.80
N GLY A 90 -3.76 -4.52 4.84
CA GLY A 90 -4.04 -5.17 3.56
C GLY A 90 -3.89 -6.69 3.66
N GLY A 91 -4.91 -7.44 3.26
CA GLY A 91 -4.95 -8.89 3.42
C GLY A 91 -4.27 -9.72 2.32
N ASN A 92 -3.63 -9.11 1.33
CA ASN A 92 -3.06 -9.88 0.21
C ASN A 92 -2.01 -10.91 0.63
N LEU A 93 -1.20 -10.62 1.66
CA LEU A 93 -0.23 -11.58 2.19
C LEU A 93 -0.91 -12.77 2.89
N ILE A 94 -2.06 -12.52 3.53
CA ILE A 94 -2.86 -13.57 4.19
C ILE A 94 -3.43 -14.51 3.14
N GLY A 95 -3.94 -13.97 2.03
CA GLY A 95 -4.53 -14.75 0.95
C GLY A 95 -3.54 -15.33 -0.06
N GLY A 96 -2.24 -15.08 0.10
CA GLY A 96 -1.23 -15.52 -0.86
C GLY A 96 -1.24 -14.76 -2.20
N TRP A 97 -1.90 -13.60 -2.25
CA TRP A 97 -1.96 -12.74 -3.44
C TRP A 97 -0.88 -11.65 -3.40
N ALA A 98 0.30 -12.04 -2.91
CA ALA A 98 1.41 -11.11 -2.84
C ALA A 98 1.85 -10.67 -4.23
N HIS A 99 1.94 -9.36 -4.42
CA HIS A 99 2.64 -8.80 -5.58
C HIS A 99 4.14 -8.87 -5.32
N SER A 100 4.86 -9.46 -6.24
CA SER A 100 6.28 -9.80 -6.03
C SER A 100 7.10 -9.70 -7.31
N ARG A 101 6.66 -8.88 -8.24
CA ARG A 101 7.25 -8.75 -9.57
C ARG A 101 7.23 -10.10 -10.30
N ASP A 102 8.38 -10.60 -10.71
CA ASP A 102 8.57 -11.89 -11.41
C ASP A 102 8.79 -13.10 -10.47
N LEU A 103 8.77 -12.87 -9.14
CA LEU A 103 9.02 -13.92 -8.16
C LEU A 103 7.74 -14.72 -7.83
N SER A 104 7.32 -15.57 -8.75
CA SER A 104 6.04 -16.30 -8.69
C SER A 104 5.85 -17.19 -7.45
N TYR A 105 6.94 -17.56 -6.75
CA TYR A 105 6.88 -18.40 -5.54
C TYR A 105 6.48 -17.65 -4.28
N VAL A 106 6.54 -16.31 -4.26
CA VAL A 106 6.32 -15.50 -3.05
C VAL A 106 4.90 -15.67 -2.49
N GLY A 107 3.89 -15.80 -3.36
CA GLY A 107 2.53 -16.08 -2.92
C GLY A 107 2.43 -17.40 -2.13
N LYS A 108 3.08 -18.46 -2.60
CA LYS A 108 3.14 -19.75 -1.88
C LYS A 108 3.92 -19.64 -0.58
N LEU A 109 5.02 -18.89 -0.56
CA LEU A 109 5.80 -18.64 0.64
C LEU A 109 4.98 -17.88 1.69
N ALA A 110 4.25 -16.84 1.27
CA ALA A 110 3.35 -16.08 2.15
C ALA A 110 2.27 -16.97 2.76
N LEU A 111 1.63 -17.86 1.97
CA LEU A 111 0.66 -18.82 2.49
C LEU A 111 1.27 -19.81 3.48
N ALA A 112 2.48 -20.31 3.20
CA ALA A 112 3.16 -21.24 4.09
C ALA A 112 3.56 -20.59 5.42
N TYR A 113 3.88 -19.30 5.41
CA TYR A 113 4.19 -18.53 6.61
C TYR A 113 2.94 -18.14 7.42
N ASN A 114 1.89 -17.69 6.74
CA ASN A 114 0.68 -17.16 7.35
C ASN A 114 -0.32 -18.29 7.70
N THR A 115 0.05 -19.18 8.66
CA THR A 115 -0.93 -20.07 9.27
C THR A 115 -2.02 -19.26 9.99
N ASN A 116 -3.17 -19.87 10.31
CA ASN A 116 -4.23 -19.17 11.04
C ASN A 116 -3.73 -18.56 12.37
N GLU A 117 -2.91 -19.31 13.13
CA GLU A 117 -2.33 -18.84 14.38
C GLU A 117 -1.43 -17.62 14.17
N LYS A 118 -0.61 -17.65 13.11
CA LYS A 118 0.26 -16.53 12.76
C LYS A 118 -0.56 -15.33 12.34
N VAL A 119 -1.59 -15.51 11.52
CA VAL A 119 -2.52 -14.44 11.12
C VAL A 119 -3.20 -13.83 12.36
N PHE A 120 -3.69 -14.65 13.30
CA PHE A 120 -4.34 -14.16 14.51
C PHE A 120 -3.37 -13.35 15.38
N ALA A 121 -2.16 -13.84 15.57
CA ALA A 121 -1.12 -13.10 16.31
C ALA A 121 -0.78 -11.75 15.61
N THR A 122 -0.69 -11.75 14.29
CA THR A 122 -0.39 -10.55 13.49
C THR A 122 -1.52 -9.53 13.58
N LEU A 123 -2.78 -9.95 13.43
CA LEU A 123 -3.93 -9.06 13.55
C LEU A 123 -4.08 -8.51 14.97
N ALA A 124 -3.89 -9.35 15.99
CA ALA A 124 -3.90 -8.92 17.40
C ALA A 124 -2.80 -7.88 17.69
N LEU A 125 -1.61 -8.05 17.12
CA LEU A 125 -0.53 -7.07 17.20
C LEU A 125 -0.91 -5.78 16.49
N ALA A 126 -1.49 -5.86 15.30
CA ALA A 126 -1.96 -4.70 14.54
C ALA A 126 -3.01 -3.89 15.33
N GLU A 127 -4.00 -4.56 15.94
CA GLU A 127 -5.00 -3.92 16.80
C GLU A 127 -4.36 -3.23 18.02
N LYS A 128 -3.40 -3.88 18.67
CA LYS A 128 -2.63 -3.27 19.77
C LYS A 128 -1.85 -2.04 19.33
N CYS A 129 -1.38 -2.00 18.09
CA CYS A 129 -0.70 -0.85 17.50
C CYS A 129 -1.67 0.23 16.99
N GLY A 130 -2.98 0.05 17.12
CA GLY A 130 -3.98 1.03 16.73
C GLY A 130 -4.53 0.88 15.29
N VAL A 131 -4.13 -0.16 14.57
CA VAL A 131 -4.73 -0.52 13.27
C VAL A 131 -6.04 -1.26 13.55
N ASN A 132 -7.16 -0.68 13.16
CA ASN A 132 -8.48 -1.19 13.52
C ASN A 132 -9.26 -1.80 12.36
N THR A 133 -8.66 -1.89 11.17
CA THR A 133 -9.36 -2.33 9.95
C THR A 133 -8.48 -3.22 9.10
N LEU A 134 -9.03 -4.36 8.69
CA LEU A 134 -8.50 -5.26 7.67
C LEU A 134 -9.30 -5.06 6.37
N LEU A 135 -8.60 -4.86 5.26
CA LEU A 135 -9.19 -4.76 3.92
C LEU A 135 -8.68 -5.93 3.08
N THR A 136 -9.59 -6.80 2.65
CA THR A 136 -9.24 -8.01 1.90
C THR A 136 -10.43 -8.65 1.18
N SER A 137 -10.14 -9.69 0.41
CA SER A 137 -11.11 -10.49 -0.33
C SER A 137 -12.08 -11.26 0.59
N PRO A 138 -13.35 -11.43 0.17
CA PRO A 138 -14.29 -12.29 0.88
C PRO A 138 -13.83 -13.74 1.00
N MET A 139 -12.84 -14.18 0.23
CA MET A 139 -12.22 -15.51 0.38
C MET A 139 -11.57 -15.73 1.75
N ILE A 140 -11.21 -14.66 2.47
CA ILE A 140 -10.61 -14.71 3.81
C ILE A 140 -11.66 -14.71 4.93
N ILE A 141 -12.94 -14.59 4.63
CA ILE A 141 -14.03 -14.60 5.62
C ILE A 141 -13.93 -15.73 6.65
N PRO A 142 -13.64 -16.98 6.29
CA PRO A 142 -13.50 -18.06 7.29
C PRO A 142 -12.43 -17.74 8.34
N VAL A 143 -11.28 -17.22 7.93
CA VAL A 143 -10.16 -16.85 8.82
C VAL A 143 -10.55 -15.67 9.71
N ILE A 144 -11.26 -14.67 9.17
CA ILE A 144 -11.72 -13.49 9.94
C ILE A 144 -12.74 -13.91 10.99
N LYS A 145 -13.73 -14.74 10.63
CA LYS A 145 -14.73 -15.26 11.58
C LYS A 145 -14.09 -16.08 12.70
N GLU A 146 -13.09 -16.87 12.37
CA GLU A 146 -12.34 -17.63 13.35
C GLU A 146 -11.53 -16.70 14.28
N TYR A 147 -10.90 -15.67 13.75
CA TYR A 147 -10.20 -14.64 14.52
C TYR A 147 -11.13 -13.94 15.51
N TRP A 148 -12.31 -13.49 15.07
CA TRP A 148 -13.29 -12.87 15.93
C TRP A 148 -13.82 -13.82 17.02
N GLY A 149 -14.18 -15.05 16.63
CA GLY A 149 -14.82 -16.02 17.52
C GLY A 149 -13.87 -16.69 18.49
N LYS A 150 -12.66 -17.05 18.07
CA LYS A 150 -11.71 -17.83 18.88
C LYS A 150 -10.65 -16.97 19.55
N ALA A 151 -10.13 -15.96 18.86
CA ALA A 151 -9.07 -15.09 19.38
C ALA A 151 -9.59 -13.79 20.03
N GLY A 152 -10.90 -13.53 19.96
CA GLY A 152 -11.51 -12.34 20.55
C GLY A 152 -11.14 -11.03 19.83
N GLY A 153 -10.66 -11.12 18.58
CA GLY A 153 -10.32 -9.97 17.75
C GLY A 153 -11.52 -9.08 17.48
N LYS A 154 -11.28 -7.81 17.25
CA LYS A 154 -12.30 -6.77 17.00
C LYS A 154 -12.05 -5.99 15.71
N ILE A 155 -11.06 -6.40 14.91
CA ILE A 155 -10.69 -5.72 13.68
C ILE A 155 -11.92 -5.59 12.76
N GLN A 156 -12.17 -4.40 12.25
CA GLN A 156 -13.20 -4.16 11.25
C GLN A 156 -12.80 -4.81 9.93
N PHE A 157 -13.78 -5.23 9.14
CA PHE A 157 -13.53 -5.85 7.85
C PHE A 157 -14.16 -5.05 6.72
N ILE A 158 -13.33 -4.51 5.83
CA ILE A 158 -13.77 -3.95 4.53
C ILE A 158 -13.49 -5.00 3.46
N SER A 159 -14.54 -5.41 2.75
CA SER A 159 -14.46 -6.46 1.73
C SER A 159 -14.21 -5.89 0.34
N ASP A 160 -13.21 -6.45 -0.38
CA ASP A 160 -13.00 -6.23 -1.81
C ASP A 160 -13.87 -7.18 -2.64
N CYS A 161 -15.03 -6.73 -3.06
CA CYS A 161 -16.00 -7.55 -3.77
C CYS A 161 -15.72 -7.55 -5.27
N GLY A 162 -15.60 -8.74 -5.84
CA GLY A 162 -15.31 -8.89 -7.26
C GLY A 162 -15.61 -10.31 -7.77
N GLY A 163 -15.16 -10.61 -8.99
CA GLY A 163 -15.36 -11.92 -9.61
C GLY A 163 -16.54 -11.94 -10.59
N ARG A 164 -16.96 -13.15 -11.00
CA ARG A 164 -17.98 -13.35 -12.05
C ARG A 164 -19.37 -12.85 -11.62
N VAL A 165 -19.67 -12.92 -10.33
CA VAL A 165 -20.98 -12.52 -9.78
C VAL A 165 -20.71 -11.51 -8.65
N LEU A 166 -20.54 -10.24 -9.05
CA LEU A 166 -20.21 -9.15 -8.14
C LEU A 166 -21.20 -9.02 -6.97
N LEU A 167 -22.51 -9.10 -7.27
CA LEU A 167 -23.54 -8.91 -6.26
C LEU A 167 -23.56 -10.04 -5.23
N ASP A 168 -23.24 -11.27 -5.62
CA ASP A 168 -23.16 -12.40 -4.68
C ASP A 168 -21.95 -12.21 -3.73
N ALA A 169 -20.83 -11.72 -4.25
CA ALA A 169 -19.67 -11.42 -3.42
C ALA A 169 -19.97 -10.30 -2.41
N VAL A 170 -20.74 -9.28 -2.83
CA VAL A 170 -21.23 -8.23 -1.94
C VAL A 170 -22.15 -8.80 -0.87
N GLN A 171 -23.16 -9.58 -1.25
CA GLN A 171 -24.12 -10.18 -0.32
C GLN A 171 -23.42 -11.12 0.68
N LEU A 172 -22.52 -11.99 0.21
CA LEU A 172 -21.72 -12.85 1.07
C LEU A 172 -20.93 -12.06 2.12
N SER A 173 -20.35 -10.94 1.71
CA SER A 173 -19.57 -10.07 2.60
C SER A 173 -20.45 -9.42 3.67
N ILE A 174 -21.63 -8.92 3.27
CA ILE A 174 -22.65 -8.36 4.16
C ILE A 174 -23.06 -9.40 5.22
N ASP A 175 -23.48 -10.57 4.79
CA ASP A 175 -23.97 -11.66 5.66
C ASP A 175 -22.87 -12.21 6.57
N SER A 176 -21.63 -11.92 6.24
CA SER A 176 -20.45 -12.36 6.99
C SER A 176 -19.89 -11.32 7.96
N GLY A 177 -20.54 -10.16 8.09
CA GLY A 177 -20.17 -9.14 9.08
C GLY A 177 -19.14 -8.13 8.56
N ALA A 178 -19.03 -7.94 7.24
CA ALA A 178 -18.27 -6.81 6.72
C ALA A 178 -18.83 -5.49 7.26
N THR A 179 -17.96 -4.53 7.54
CA THR A 179 -18.34 -3.18 8.00
C THR A 179 -18.37 -2.17 6.85
N GLY A 180 -17.81 -2.51 5.71
CA GLY A 180 -17.83 -1.79 4.44
C GLY A 180 -17.48 -2.72 3.29
N CYS A 181 -17.90 -2.37 2.09
CA CYS A 181 -17.57 -3.12 0.87
C CYS A 181 -17.19 -2.17 -0.25
N TYR A 182 -16.39 -2.64 -1.18
CA TYR A 182 -16.12 -1.90 -2.42
C TYR A 182 -16.00 -2.83 -3.62
N VAL A 183 -16.29 -2.30 -4.79
CA VAL A 183 -16.06 -3.03 -6.05
C VAL A 183 -14.57 -3.14 -6.29
N HIS A 184 -14.02 -4.36 -6.29
CA HIS A 184 -12.59 -4.62 -6.44
C HIS A 184 -12.02 -3.98 -7.71
N GLY A 185 -10.79 -3.46 -7.64
CA GLY A 185 -10.18 -2.68 -8.71
C GLY A 185 -10.19 -3.37 -10.07
N MET A 186 -9.76 -4.64 -10.17
CA MET A 186 -9.80 -5.37 -11.45
C MET A 186 -11.22 -5.56 -11.98
N SER A 187 -12.19 -5.77 -11.09
CA SER A 187 -13.60 -5.91 -11.50
C SER A 187 -14.16 -4.59 -12.02
N ALA A 188 -13.90 -3.48 -11.33
CA ALA A 188 -14.31 -2.16 -11.78
C ALA A 188 -13.63 -1.78 -13.10
N ASP A 189 -12.32 -2.00 -13.25
CA ASP A 189 -11.58 -1.74 -14.48
C ASP A 189 -12.21 -2.52 -15.65
N SER A 190 -12.53 -3.82 -15.46
CA SER A 190 -13.16 -4.66 -16.49
C SER A 190 -14.61 -4.24 -16.81
N LEU A 191 -15.42 -3.90 -15.80
CA LEU A 191 -16.80 -3.46 -15.99
C LEU A 191 -16.87 -2.13 -16.76
N VAL A 192 -16.00 -1.19 -16.41
CA VAL A 192 -15.89 0.10 -17.11
C VAL A 192 -15.45 -0.10 -18.56
N GLU A 193 -14.46 -0.94 -18.83
CA GLU A 193 -14.00 -1.27 -20.17
C GLU A 193 -15.12 -1.85 -21.06
N LYS A 194 -16.03 -2.61 -20.45
CA LYS A 194 -17.22 -3.17 -21.13
C LYS A 194 -18.42 -2.24 -21.17
N GLY A 195 -18.34 -1.08 -20.51
CA GLY A 195 -19.47 -0.14 -20.40
C GLY A 195 -20.57 -0.60 -19.41
N GLU A 196 -20.28 -1.58 -18.56
CA GLU A 196 -21.24 -2.21 -17.62
C GLU A 196 -21.36 -1.45 -16.29
N PHE A 197 -21.53 -0.13 -16.34
CA PHE A 197 -21.63 0.75 -15.17
C PHE A 197 -22.80 0.41 -14.23
N ASP A 198 -23.88 -0.13 -14.77
CA ASP A 198 -25.06 -0.52 -13.99
C ASP A 198 -24.75 -1.59 -12.93
N GLN A 199 -23.79 -2.48 -13.20
CA GLN A 199 -23.37 -3.47 -12.22
C GLN A 199 -22.67 -2.82 -11.03
N ILE A 200 -21.83 -1.81 -11.31
CA ILE A 200 -21.18 -1.03 -10.25
C ILE A 200 -22.23 -0.27 -9.43
N ALA A 201 -23.18 0.41 -10.09
CA ALA A 201 -24.25 1.12 -9.43
C ALA A 201 -25.08 0.21 -8.51
N LYS A 202 -25.52 -0.96 -9.01
CA LYS A 202 -26.26 -1.95 -8.22
C LYS A 202 -25.46 -2.46 -7.01
N ALA A 203 -24.15 -2.63 -7.14
CA ALA A 203 -23.30 -3.02 -6.03
C ALA A 203 -23.24 -1.93 -4.95
N LEU A 204 -23.06 -0.66 -5.34
CA LEU A 204 -23.08 0.47 -4.40
C LEU A 204 -24.42 0.57 -3.69
N ASP A 205 -25.55 0.44 -4.41
CA ASP A 205 -26.89 0.50 -3.85
C ASP A 205 -27.15 -0.63 -2.84
N LEU A 206 -26.74 -1.87 -3.17
CA LEU A 206 -26.85 -3.02 -2.28
C LEU A 206 -26.08 -2.80 -0.97
N ILE A 207 -24.83 -2.30 -1.06
CA ILE A 207 -24.00 -2.02 0.12
C ILE A 207 -24.67 -0.93 0.98
N ARG A 208 -25.10 0.18 0.39
CA ARG A 208 -25.74 1.31 1.08
C ARG A 208 -27.08 0.95 1.71
N LYS A 209 -27.88 0.09 1.05
CA LYS A 209 -29.13 -0.44 1.62
C LYS A 209 -28.87 -1.15 2.95
N ASN A 210 -27.69 -1.72 3.12
CA ASN A 210 -27.26 -2.33 4.39
C ASN A 210 -26.54 -1.36 5.32
N LYS A 211 -26.65 -0.04 5.09
CA LYS A 211 -26.08 1.05 5.92
C LYS A 211 -24.56 1.00 6.07
N MET A 212 -23.88 0.49 5.05
CA MET A 212 -22.41 0.39 5.00
C MET A 212 -21.83 1.37 3.97
N PRO A 213 -20.62 1.89 4.18
CA PRO A 213 -19.91 2.64 3.17
C PRO A 213 -19.63 1.75 1.95
N ALA A 214 -19.91 2.30 0.76
CA ALA A 214 -19.78 1.66 -0.52
C ALA A 214 -18.66 2.30 -1.34
N GLY A 215 -17.61 1.56 -1.69
CA GLY A 215 -16.46 2.05 -2.43
C GLY A 215 -16.37 1.56 -3.87
N ILE A 216 -15.55 2.25 -4.66
CA ILE A 216 -15.08 1.78 -5.96
C ILE A 216 -13.56 1.72 -5.95
N GLY A 217 -13.00 0.56 -6.30
CA GLY A 217 -11.57 0.36 -6.53
C GLY A 217 -11.20 0.56 -7.99
N ALA A 218 -9.97 1.00 -8.25
CA ALA A 218 -9.41 1.08 -9.59
C ALA A 218 -7.89 0.97 -9.58
N HIS A 219 -7.34 0.25 -10.57
CA HIS A 219 -5.93 0.34 -10.88
C HIS A 219 -5.69 1.48 -11.87
N ARG A 220 -6.54 1.61 -12.89
CA ARG A 220 -6.45 2.65 -13.91
C ARG A 220 -7.15 3.93 -13.47
N LEU A 221 -6.58 5.07 -13.80
CA LEU A 221 -7.20 6.37 -13.53
C LEU A 221 -8.44 6.58 -14.39
N GLU A 222 -8.42 6.07 -15.62
CA GLU A 222 -9.52 6.13 -16.59
C GLU A 222 -10.80 5.52 -16.02
N THR A 223 -10.68 4.46 -15.21
CA THR A 223 -11.83 3.85 -14.54
C THR A 223 -12.51 4.83 -13.59
N ILE A 224 -11.74 5.56 -12.77
CA ILE A 224 -12.30 6.58 -11.88
C ILE A 224 -12.93 7.71 -12.70
N LYS A 225 -12.22 8.22 -13.71
CA LYS A 225 -12.72 9.28 -14.60
C LYS A 225 -14.05 8.88 -15.25
N ALA A 226 -14.14 7.65 -15.76
CA ALA A 226 -15.35 7.14 -16.40
C ALA A 226 -16.51 6.98 -15.39
N CYS A 227 -16.24 6.47 -14.18
CA CYS A 227 -17.25 6.38 -13.13
C CYS A 227 -17.78 7.76 -12.73
N VAL A 228 -16.91 8.74 -12.55
CA VAL A 228 -17.29 10.13 -12.24
C VAL A 228 -18.13 10.74 -13.39
N ALA A 229 -17.70 10.57 -14.64
CA ALA A 229 -18.42 11.06 -15.82
C ALA A 229 -19.82 10.42 -15.97
N LYS A 230 -20.01 9.19 -15.46
CA LYS A 230 -21.31 8.50 -15.39
C LYS A 230 -22.14 8.86 -14.16
N GLY A 231 -21.67 9.77 -13.31
CA GLY A 231 -22.36 10.18 -12.09
C GLY A 231 -22.31 9.13 -10.96
N LEU A 232 -21.43 8.15 -11.02
CA LEU A 232 -21.22 7.21 -9.93
C LEU A 232 -20.45 7.91 -8.81
N ALA A 233 -21.07 8.03 -7.64
CA ALA A 233 -20.52 8.67 -6.46
C ALA A 233 -20.41 7.63 -5.32
N PRO A 234 -19.26 6.97 -5.13
CA PRO A 234 -19.03 6.08 -4.00
C PRO A 234 -18.87 6.88 -2.70
N ASP A 235 -18.87 6.20 -1.56
CA ASP A 235 -18.56 6.82 -0.27
C ASP A 235 -17.04 6.94 -0.05
N PHE A 236 -16.24 6.18 -0.83
CA PHE A 236 -14.78 6.28 -0.90
C PHE A 236 -14.23 5.67 -2.19
N TRP A 237 -13.07 6.17 -2.59
CA TRP A 237 -12.29 5.60 -3.69
C TRP A 237 -11.14 4.75 -3.15
N MET A 238 -10.81 3.67 -3.83
CA MET A 238 -9.59 2.92 -3.60
C MET A 238 -8.75 2.90 -4.88
N LYS A 239 -7.61 3.57 -4.88
CA LYS A 239 -6.78 3.78 -6.09
C LYS A 239 -5.33 3.40 -5.85
N THR A 240 -4.74 2.67 -6.80
CA THR A 240 -3.29 2.46 -6.83
C THR A 240 -2.58 3.79 -6.87
N PHE A 241 -1.59 3.99 -6.00
CA PHE A 241 -0.84 5.23 -6.00
C PHE A 241 0.57 5.08 -5.45
N HIS A 242 1.55 5.35 -6.29
CA HIS A 242 2.97 5.39 -5.95
C HIS A 242 3.73 6.26 -6.95
N LYS A 243 4.89 6.77 -6.55
CA LYS A 243 5.82 7.44 -7.45
C LYS A 243 6.42 6.44 -8.44
N THR A 244 6.94 6.93 -9.57
CA THR A 244 7.62 6.09 -10.58
C THR A 244 9.16 6.20 -10.51
N SER A 245 9.69 7.00 -9.58
CA SER A 245 11.14 7.21 -9.39
C SER A 245 11.73 6.20 -8.40
N TYR A 246 11.82 4.93 -8.81
CA TYR A 246 12.51 3.88 -8.05
C TYR A 246 13.25 2.93 -9.02
N TRP A 247 14.24 2.20 -8.53
CA TRP A 247 15.21 1.47 -9.33
C TRP A 247 14.61 0.48 -10.33
N SER A 248 13.48 -0.15 -10.02
CA SER A 248 12.83 -1.16 -10.88
C SER A 248 11.64 -0.61 -11.68
N SER A 249 11.34 0.69 -11.62
CA SER A 249 10.20 1.28 -12.32
C SER A 249 10.34 1.28 -13.85
N GLN A 250 11.55 1.16 -14.35
CA GLN A 250 11.85 1.11 -15.79
C GLN A 250 11.96 -0.31 -16.35
N MET A 251 11.73 -1.31 -15.52
CA MET A 251 11.72 -2.71 -15.97
C MET A 251 10.43 -2.98 -16.76
N GLN A 252 10.50 -4.01 -17.61
CA GLN A 252 9.40 -4.38 -18.51
C GLN A 252 8.03 -4.51 -17.79
N PRO A 253 6.91 -4.21 -18.47
CA PRO A 253 5.56 -4.25 -17.90
C PRO A 253 5.11 -5.58 -17.28
N GLN A 254 5.86 -6.67 -17.52
CA GLN A 254 5.56 -7.99 -16.94
C GLN A 254 5.80 -8.03 -15.42
N ASN A 255 6.55 -7.06 -14.88
CA ASN A 255 6.82 -7.01 -13.45
C ASN A 255 5.65 -6.30 -12.74
N ASP A 256 4.98 -6.98 -11.84
CA ASP A 256 3.80 -6.51 -11.14
C ASP A 256 4.06 -5.48 -10.03
N ASN A 257 5.00 -4.56 -10.27
CA ASN A 257 5.32 -3.47 -9.35
C ASN A 257 5.07 -2.06 -9.93
N ILE A 258 4.55 -1.96 -11.16
CA ILE A 258 4.15 -0.70 -11.79
C ILE A 258 2.64 -0.70 -11.95
N TRP A 259 1.94 0.01 -11.06
CA TRP A 259 0.49 0.05 -11.01
C TRP A 259 -0.08 1.46 -11.14
N CYS A 260 0.75 2.48 -11.02
CA CYS A 260 0.41 3.87 -11.22
C CYS A 260 1.39 4.47 -12.22
N GLU A 261 1.03 4.44 -13.49
CA GLU A 261 1.90 4.90 -14.59
C GLU A 261 2.02 6.42 -14.59
N ASN A 262 0.93 7.14 -14.29
CA ASN A 262 0.84 8.60 -14.30
C ASN A 262 0.46 9.14 -12.90
N PRO A 263 1.37 9.14 -11.92
CA PRO A 263 1.05 9.59 -10.56
C PRO A 263 0.68 11.06 -10.47
N ASP A 264 1.27 11.95 -11.29
CA ASP A 264 0.94 13.36 -11.28
C ASP A 264 -0.45 13.64 -11.83
N GLU A 265 -0.86 12.96 -12.89
CA GLU A 265 -2.22 13.03 -13.41
C GLU A 265 -3.23 12.44 -12.41
N THR A 266 -2.88 11.33 -11.77
CA THR A 266 -3.70 10.71 -10.70
C THR A 266 -3.90 11.71 -9.57
N LYS A 267 -2.84 12.33 -9.08
CA LYS A 267 -2.89 13.35 -8.02
C LYS A 267 -3.79 14.52 -8.42
N ALA A 268 -3.58 15.07 -9.61
CA ALA A 268 -4.35 16.20 -10.12
C ALA A 268 -5.84 15.90 -10.20
N PHE A 269 -6.22 14.73 -10.72
CA PHE A 269 -7.63 14.35 -10.82
C PHE A 269 -8.25 14.06 -9.45
N MET A 270 -7.58 13.27 -8.61
CA MET A 270 -8.09 12.90 -7.28
C MET A 270 -8.21 14.10 -6.34
N LYS A 271 -7.47 15.19 -6.58
CA LYS A 271 -7.52 16.42 -5.80
C LYS A 271 -8.93 17.02 -5.74
N ASP A 272 -9.65 16.97 -6.85
CA ASP A 272 -10.97 17.61 -7.01
C ASP A 272 -12.12 16.74 -6.49
N LEU A 273 -11.89 15.45 -6.25
CA LEU A 273 -12.89 14.54 -5.71
C LEU A 273 -13.18 14.84 -4.23
N LYS A 274 -14.47 14.81 -3.88
CA LYS A 274 -14.94 15.10 -2.52
C LYS A 274 -14.89 13.89 -1.60
N GLU A 275 -14.97 12.70 -2.16
CA GLU A 275 -14.99 11.44 -1.45
C GLU A 275 -13.58 11.12 -0.89
N PRO A 276 -13.48 10.51 0.30
CA PRO A 276 -12.21 9.99 0.82
C PRO A 276 -11.53 9.02 -0.14
N TRP A 277 -10.20 9.00 -0.07
CA TRP A 277 -9.38 8.18 -0.92
C TRP A 277 -8.43 7.28 -0.11
N ILE A 278 -8.51 5.98 -0.35
CA ILE A 278 -7.58 4.98 0.17
C ILE A 278 -6.54 4.68 -0.92
N ALA A 279 -5.28 5.04 -0.69
CA ALA A 279 -4.19 4.66 -1.58
C ALA A 279 -3.72 3.23 -1.28
N PHE A 280 -3.56 2.41 -2.30
CA PHE A 280 -3.02 1.05 -2.16
C PHE A 280 -1.90 0.77 -3.16
N LYS A 281 -1.16 -0.32 -2.96
CA LYS A 281 0.07 -0.65 -3.69
C LYS A 281 1.14 0.46 -3.58
N THR A 282 1.10 1.24 -2.51
CA THR A 282 1.93 2.44 -2.31
C THR A 282 3.43 2.15 -2.33
N MET A 283 3.83 0.96 -1.89
CA MET A 283 5.23 0.52 -1.87
C MET A 283 5.69 -0.16 -3.19
N ALA A 284 4.86 -0.19 -4.23
CA ALA A 284 5.19 -0.84 -5.51
C ALA A 284 5.80 -2.24 -5.32
N ALA A 285 5.07 -3.15 -4.66
CA ALA A 285 5.51 -4.50 -4.30
C ALA A 285 6.83 -4.53 -3.47
N GLY A 286 7.04 -3.54 -2.61
CA GLY A 286 8.23 -3.41 -1.75
C GLY A 286 9.44 -2.76 -2.42
N ALA A 287 9.29 -2.25 -3.65
CA ALA A 287 10.37 -1.53 -4.34
C ALA A 287 10.58 -0.11 -3.79
N ILE A 288 9.56 0.47 -3.15
CA ILE A 288 9.63 1.78 -2.51
C ILE A 288 9.65 1.56 -0.98
N PRO A 289 10.64 2.12 -0.26
CA PRO A 289 10.68 2.03 1.20
C PRO A 289 9.41 2.60 1.86
N PRO A 290 8.94 2.03 2.98
CA PRO A 290 7.69 2.45 3.64
C PRO A 290 7.61 3.95 3.91
N MET A 291 8.65 4.57 4.45
CA MET A 291 8.67 6.01 4.75
C MET A 291 8.40 6.87 3.50
N ASP A 292 9.09 6.57 2.41
CA ASP A 292 8.92 7.28 1.14
C ASP A 292 7.51 7.08 0.56
N ALA A 293 7.02 5.83 0.62
CA ALA A 293 5.73 5.45 0.08
C ALA A 293 4.57 6.12 0.85
N PHE A 294 4.60 6.06 2.17
CA PHE A 294 3.52 6.58 3.03
C PHE A 294 3.50 8.11 3.02
N LYS A 295 4.68 8.73 3.14
CA LYS A 295 4.81 10.18 3.03
C LYS A 295 4.30 10.67 1.68
N TYR A 296 4.75 10.06 0.58
CA TYR A 296 4.29 10.40 -0.77
C TYR A 296 2.77 10.29 -0.92
N ALA A 297 2.16 9.21 -0.42
CA ALA A 297 0.72 9.01 -0.51
C ALA A 297 -0.05 10.09 0.26
N PHE A 298 0.32 10.36 1.51
CA PHE A 298 -0.38 11.35 2.33
C PHE A 298 -0.16 12.78 1.85
N GLU A 299 1.05 13.19 1.51
CA GLU A 299 1.34 14.53 0.98
C GLU A 299 0.60 14.83 -0.32
N ASN A 300 0.39 13.81 -1.15
CA ASN A 300 -0.27 13.95 -2.44
C ASN A 300 -1.77 13.62 -2.43
N GLY A 301 -2.39 13.60 -1.26
CA GLY A 301 -3.84 13.69 -1.16
C GLY A 301 -4.57 12.44 -0.72
N ALA A 302 -3.91 11.30 -0.50
CA ALA A 302 -4.56 10.12 0.07
C ALA A 302 -5.04 10.39 1.51
N ASP A 303 -6.24 9.96 1.84
CA ASP A 303 -6.78 10.09 3.20
C ASP A 303 -6.37 8.89 4.06
N PHE A 304 -6.19 7.74 3.43
CA PHE A 304 -5.77 6.49 4.04
C PHE A 304 -4.78 5.77 3.14
N ILE A 305 -3.98 4.88 3.74
CA ILE A 305 -3.14 3.91 3.02
C ILE A 305 -3.56 2.49 3.39
N CYS A 306 -3.51 1.56 2.42
CA CYS A 306 -3.72 0.14 2.64
C CYS A 306 -2.40 -0.61 2.42
N VAL A 307 -1.93 -1.30 3.48
CA VAL A 307 -0.58 -1.88 3.55
C VAL A 307 -0.64 -3.34 3.96
N GLY A 308 -0.18 -4.25 3.10
CA GLY A 308 0.06 -5.64 3.45
C GLY A 308 1.32 -5.76 4.31
N MET A 309 1.24 -6.51 5.42
CA MET A 309 2.34 -6.63 6.39
C MET A 309 2.45 -8.06 6.93
N PHE A 310 3.66 -8.50 7.19
CA PHE A 310 3.94 -9.60 8.10
C PHE A 310 4.04 -9.09 9.54
N ASP A 311 3.99 -9.99 10.52
CA ASP A 311 4.03 -9.66 11.95
C ASP A 311 5.22 -8.77 12.34
N TRP A 312 6.42 -9.08 11.87
CA TRP A 312 7.63 -8.28 12.17
C TRP A 312 7.62 -6.87 11.56
N GLN A 313 6.73 -6.59 10.61
CA GLN A 313 6.62 -5.27 9.95
C GLN A 313 5.59 -4.36 10.63
N VAL A 314 4.71 -4.90 11.47
CA VAL A 314 3.55 -4.17 11.99
C VAL A 314 3.97 -2.94 12.79
N VAL A 315 4.85 -3.11 13.78
CA VAL A 315 5.29 -2.00 14.66
C VAL A 315 6.05 -0.95 13.87
N ASP A 316 6.99 -1.38 13.02
CA ASP A 316 7.81 -0.46 12.23
C ASP A 316 6.96 0.33 11.22
N ASN A 317 6.01 -0.33 10.55
CA ASN A 317 5.13 0.35 9.60
C ASN A 317 4.15 1.30 10.30
N VAL A 318 3.65 0.96 11.48
CA VAL A 318 2.81 1.88 12.28
C VAL A 318 3.61 3.11 12.68
N ASN A 319 4.82 2.95 13.20
CA ASN A 319 5.71 4.06 13.54
C ASN A 319 6.02 4.92 12.31
N THR A 320 6.27 4.28 11.18
CA THR A 320 6.52 4.96 9.90
C THR A 320 5.31 5.76 9.45
N ALA A 321 4.10 5.19 9.57
CA ALA A 321 2.85 5.89 9.19
C ALA A 321 2.58 7.08 10.12
N ILE A 322 2.80 6.94 11.42
CA ILE A 322 2.69 8.05 12.39
C ILE A 322 3.64 9.18 11.99
N THR A 323 4.92 8.86 11.80
CA THR A 323 5.94 9.86 11.41
C THR A 323 5.62 10.52 10.06
N ALA A 324 5.15 9.73 9.08
CA ALA A 324 4.75 10.28 7.78
C ALA A 324 3.57 11.25 7.91
N LEU A 325 2.57 10.94 8.75
CA LEU A 325 1.41 11.79 9.00
C LEU A 325 1.77 13.08 9.75
N GLU A 326 2.67 13.00 10.75
CA GLU A 326 3.20 14.17 11.46
C GLU A 326 3.96 15.12 10.53
N GLY A 327 4.66 14.56 9.53
CA GLY A 327 5.41 15.33 8.54
C GLY A 327 4.54 16.00 7.46
N VAL A 328 3.23 15.70 7.37
CA VAL A 328 2.32 16.31 6.38
C VAL A 328 1.85 17.68 6.88
N ALA A 329 2.73 18.68 6.80
CA ALA A 329 2.39 20.04 7.22
C ALA A 329 1.48 20.76 6.23
N GLN A 330 1.62 20.51 4.94
CA GLN A 330 0.84 21.15 3.88
C GLN A 330 0.55 20.16 2.77
N ARG A 331 -0.72 20.08 2.35
CA ARG A 331 -1.14 19.28 1.20
C ARG A 331 -2.15 20.08 0.37
N GLU A 332 -2.03 19.97 -0.95
CA GLU A 332 -2.91 20.69 -1.88
C GLU A 332 -4.36 20.22 -1.76
N ARG A 333 -4.59 18.91 -1.59
CA ARG A 333 -5.91 18.36 -1.35
C ARG A 333 -6.17 18.33 0.16
N PRO A 334 -7.21 19.02 0.66
CA PRO A 334 -7.56 18.92 2.07
C PRO A 334 -7.96 17.49 2.44
N TRP A 335 -7.85 17.15 3.73
CA TRP A 335 -8.38 15.90 4.24
C TRP A 335 -9.89 15.81 3.98
N ARG A 336 -10.36 14.69 3.47
CA ARG A 336 -11.78 14.44 3.19
C ARG A 336 -12.39 13.45 4.19
N ALA A 337 -11.57 12.90 5.07
CA ALA A 337 -11.97 12.01 6.15
C ALA A 337 -11.35 12.44 7.47
#